data_7914073d791e577581190ed7139c7a5d
#
_entry.id   7914073d791e577581190ed7139c7a5d
#
_cell.length_a   1.000
_cell.length_b   1.000
_cell.length_c   1.000
_cell.angle_alpha   90.00
_cell.angle_beta   90.00
_cell.angle_gamma   90.00
#
_symmetry.space_group_name_H-M   'P 1'
#
loop_
_entity.id
_entity.type
_entity.pdbx_description
1 polymer ?
#
loop_
_entity_poly.entity_id
_entity_poly.type
_entity_poly.pdbx_seq_one_letter_code
_entity_poly.pdbx_strand_id
1 'polypeptide(L)'
;MADNSSRTSIPQSCSDQITVSQVRATLDQWYPPSLAESWDAPGLVCGDPDDTVKRIVCALEATDTVVDAAIEAHADMLVVHHPLLMRGATSVAADTPKGRIVHRLIRHRIALMSAHTNADAAVGGVNDVLARLLGVTVECPLEPAAQPVDLWGVQVPVDAAEALRNALFGAGAGQFDGYDLCSFETVGRGQFRPLNGSHPALGTTNQIETVEE
;
A
#
# COMPACT_ATOMS: atom_id res chain seq x y z
N MET A 1 -36.01 -48.92 -2.17
CA MET A 1 -36.33 -47.61 -1.65
C MET A 1 -35.06 -47.09 -0.97
N ALA A 2 -34.29 -46.29 -1.66
CA ALA A 2 -33.05 -45.69 -1.16
C ALA A 2 -33.33 -44.21 -1.03
N ASP A 3 -33.34 -43.75 0.22
CA ASP A 3 -33.47 -42.31 0.56
C ASP A 3 -32.09 -41.70 0.49
N ASN A 4 -31.91 -40.81 -0.48
CA ASN A 4 -30.67 -40.09 -0.73
C ASN A 4 -30.86 -38.62 -0.31
N SER A 5 -30.81 -38.36 1.00
CA SER A 5 -30.79 -36.97 1.52
C SER A 5 -29.36 -36.42 1.49
N SER A 6 -28.97 -35.89 0.34
CA SER A 6 -27.76 -35.05 0.23
C SER A 6 -27.97 -33.75 1.02
N ARG A 7 -27.46 -33.69 2.24
CA ARG A 7 -27.33 -32.46 2.99
C ARG A 7 -26.24 -31.61 2.34
N THR A 8 -26.66 -30.62 1.57
CA THR A 8 -25.81 -29.53 1.12
C THR A 8 -25.39 -28.73 2.33
N SER A 9 -24.14 -28.87 2.75
CA SER A 9 -23.53 -28.02 3.79
C SER A 9 -23.43 -26.61 3.22
N ILE A 10 -24.22 -25.70 3.79
CA ILE A 10 -24.09 -24.27 3.59
C ILE A 10 -22.69 -23.89 4.11
N PRO A 11 -21.84 -23.20 3.32
CA PRO A 11 -20.58 -22.72 3.85
C PRO A 11 -20.87 -21.75 4.98
N GLN A 12 -20.29 -22.01 6.15
CA GLN A 12 -20.32 -21.10 7.29
C GLN A 12 -19.76 -19.76 6.82
N SER A 13 -20.54 -18.71 7.06
CA SER A 13 -20.19 -17.31 6.82
C SER A 13 -18.76 -17.06 7.33
N CYS A 14 -17.89 -16.61 6.43
CA CYS A 14 -16.64 -15.95 6.77
C CYS A 14 -17.04 -14.84 7.73
N SER A 15 -16.63 -14.91 9.01
CA SER A 15 -16.92 -13.87 9.98
C SER A 15 -16.25 -12.59 9.49
N ASP A 16 -17.02 -11.49 9.34
CA ASP A 16 -16.57 -10.14 9.01
C ASP A 16 -15.72 -9.54 10.16
N GLN A 17 -14.70 -10.26 10.61
CA GLN A 17 -13.78 -9.78 11.63
C GLN A 17 -12.66 -8.99 10.93
N ILE A 18 -12.61 -7.71 11.21
CA ILE A 18 -11.56 -6.84 10.71
C ILE A 18 -10.22 -7.25 11.34
N THR A 19 -9.18 -7.35 10.52
CA THR A 19 -7.83 -7.71 10.96
C THR A 19 -6.89 -6.50 10.97
N VAL A 20 -5.75 -6.63 11.66
CA VAL A 20 -4.67 -5.63 11.64
C VAL A 20 -4.24 -5.32 10.21
N SER A 21 -4.13 -6.34 9.35
CA SER A 21 -3.81 -6.18 7.93
C SER A 21 -4.82 -5.32 7.18
N GLN A 22 -6.13 -5.48 7.46
CA GLN A 22 -7.17 -4.67 6.82
C GLN A 22 -7.19 -3.23 7.32
N VAL A 23 -6.96 -3.01 8.62
CA VAL A 23 -6.81 -1.65 9.17
C VAL A 23 -5.60 -0.97 8.55
N ARG A 24 -4.46 -1.67 8.47
CA ARG A 24 -3.26 -1.18 7.79
C ARG A 24 -3.55 -0.80 6.34
N ALA A 25 -4.19 -1.68 5.56
CA ALA A 25 -4.51 -1.40 4.17
C ALA A 25 -5.39 -0.14 4.00
N THR A 26 -6.34 0.08 4.92
CA THR A 26 -7.17 1.28 4.94
C THR A 26 -6.35 2.53 5.23
N LEU A 27 -5.45 2.47 6.22
CA LEU A 27 -4.58 3.60 6.56
C LEU A 27 -3.56 3.88 5.44
N ASP A 28 -3.00 2.84 4.82
CA ASP A 28 -2.09 2.97 3.67
C ASP A 28 -2.81 3.55 2.42
N GLN A 29 -4.12 3.33 2.29
CA GLN A 29 -4.93 3.97 1.24
C GLN A 29 -5.16 5.46 1.52
N TRP A 30 -5.41 5.85 2.78
CA TRP A 30 -5.60 7.25 3.15
C TRP A 30 -4.29 8.02 3.22
N TYR A 31 -3.23 7.37 3.66
CA TYR A 31 -1.89 7.91 3.87
C TYR A 31 -0.87 7.02 3.18
N PRO A 32 -0.78 7.08 1.84
CA PRO A 32 0.10 6.21 1.07
C PRO A 32 1.55 6.24 1.59
N PRO A 33 2.19 5.08 1.81
CA PRO A 33 3.58 5.02 2.25
C PRO A 33 4.56 5.74 1.32
N SER A 34 4.21 5.89 0.03
CA SER A 34 4.99 6.64 -0.95
C SER A 34 5.08 8.15 -0.68
N LEU A 35 4.21 8.68 0.18
CA LEU A 35 4.25 10.08 0.60
C LEU A 35 5.17 10.31 1.80
N ALA A 36 5.71 9.25 2.41
CA ALA A 36 6.62 9.38 3.53
C ALA A 36 7.97 9.93 3.08
N GLU A 37 8.57 10.76 3.94
CA GLU A 37 9.94 11.22 3.77
C GLU A 37 10.92 10.04 3.76
N SER A 38 12.01 10.14 3.02
CA SER A 38 12.99 9.06 2.83
C SER A 38 13.69 8.60 4.11
N TRP A 39 13.68 9.43 5.15
CA TRP A 39 14.27 9.16 6.47
C TRP A 39 13.24 8.60 7.47
N ASP A 40 11.96 8.58 7.11
CA ASP A 40 10.84 8.22 7.98
C ASP A 40 10.64 6.70 8.06
N ALA A 41 9.87 6.24 9.04
CA ALA A 41 9.58 4.82 9.27
C ALA A 41 8.11 4.61 9.70
N PRO A 42 7.11 5.05 8.89
CA PRO A 42 5.71 4.78 9.17
C PRO A 42 5.37 3.31 8.93
N GLY A 43 4.24 2.87 9.46
CA GLY A 43 3.69 1.54 9.25
C GLY A 43 3.59 0.70 10.50
N LEU A 44 3.40 -0.62 10.33
CA LEU A 44 3.24 -1.57 11.43
C LEU A 44 4.57 -1.82 12.13
N VAL A 45 4.64 -1.48 13.43
CA VAL A 45 5.84 -1.62 14.27
C VAL A 45 5.89 -2.98 14.96
N CYS A 46 4.74 -3.45 15.50
CA CYS A 46 4.58 -4.78 16.07
C CYS A 46 3.11 -5.20 16.04
N GLY A 47 2.86 -6.48 16.20
CA GLY A 47 1.55 -7.11 16.12
C GLY A 47 1.49 -8.14 15.01
N ASP A 48 0.51 -9.04 15.10
CA ASP A 48 0.23 -10.03 14.06
C ASP A 48 -0.77 -9.45 13.05
N PRO A 49 -0.45 -9.43 11.74
CA PRO A 49 -1.37 -8.95 10.70
C PRO A 49 -2.73 -9.64 10.68
N ASP A 50 -2.80 -10.89 11.15
CA ASP A 50 -4.01 -11.70 11.15
C ASP A 50 -4.84 -11.56 12.44
N ASP A 51 -4.31 -10.88 13.48
CA ASP A 51 -5.07 -10.63 14.71
C ASP A 51 -6.30 -9.75 14.44
N THR A 52 -7.43 -10.12 15.09
CA THR A 52 -8.69 -9.39 14.96
C THR A 52 -8.64 -8.06 15.70
N VAL A 53 -9.13 -7.01 15.06
CA VAL A 53 -9.23 -5.66 15.61
C VAL A 53 -10.70 -5.27 15.79
N LYS A 54 -11.08 -4.97 17.05
CA LYS A 54 -12.40 -4.44 17.43
C LYS A 54 -12.31 -3.05 18.02
N ARG A 55 -11.16 -2.74 18.64
CA ARG A 55 -10.95 -1.46 19.31
C ARG A 55 -9.59 -0.89 18.97
N ILE A 56 -9.60 0.32 18.45
CA ILE A 56 -8.40 1.10 18.12
C ILE A 56 -8.31 2.27 19.09
N VAL A 57 -7.13 2.49 19.64
CA VAL A 57 -6.77 3.71 20.37
C VAL A 57 -5.85 4.53 19.46
N CYS A 58 -6.12 5.84 19.37
CA CYS A 58 -5.28 6.77 18.63
C CYS A 58 -4.57 7.71 19.61
N ALA A 59 -3.29 7.97 19.37
CA ALA A 59 -2.49 8.89 20.16
C ALA A 59 -1.42 9.57 19.30
N LEU A 60 -0.77 10.61 19.85
CA LEU A 60 0.35 11.25 19.16
C LEU A 60 1.60 10.36 19.19
N GLU A 61 1.90 9.74 20.32
CA GLU A 61 3.11 8.94 20.55
C GLU A 61 2.79 7.68 21.38
N ALA A 62 3.60 6.63 21.23
CA ALA A 62 3.54 5.44 22.06
C ALA A 62 4.42 5.64 23.31
N THR A 63 3.92 6.38 24.31
CA THR A 63 4.57 6.52 25.62
C THR A 63 4.09 5.42 26.58
N ASP A 64 4.78 5.24 27.72
CA ASP A 64 4.35 4.30 28.77
C ASP A 64 2.91 4.60 29.24
N THR A 65 2.54 5.88 29.41
CA THR A 65 1.18 6.30 29.79
C THR A 65 0.13 5.98 28.74
N VAL A 66 0.47 6.18 27.46
CA VAL A 66 -0.44 5.84 26.34
C VAL A 66 -0.63 4.33 26.26
N VAL A 67 0.41 3.55 26.49
CA VAL A 67 0.33 2.08 26.53
C VAL A 67 -0.51 1.62 27.72
N ASP A 68 -0.40 2.25 28.89
CA ASP A 68 -1.27 1.97 30.03
C ASP A 68 -2.74 2.21 29.68
N ALA A 69 -3.05 3.36 29.08
CA ALA A 69 -4.40 3.70 28.64
C ALA A 69 -4.94 2.72 27.58
N ALA A 70 -4.11 2.29 26.63
CA ALA A 70 -4.50 1.31 25.61
C ALA A 70 -4.82 -0.06 26.23
N ILE A 71 -4.03 -0.49 27.23
CA ILE A 71 -4.27 -1.74 27.99
C ILE A 71 -5.57 -1.64 28.77
N GLU A 72 -5.79 -0.55 29.53
CA GLU A 72 -7.02 -0.31 30.28
C GLU A 72 -8.26 -0.27 29.39
N ALA A 73 -8.12 0.31 28.19
CA ALA A 73 -9.19 0.35 27.21
C ALA A 73 -9.41 -1.00 26.53
N HIS A 74 -8.63 -2.03 26.79
CA HIS A 74 -8.65 -3.32 26.08
C HIS A 74 -8.54 -3.10 24.55
N ALA A 75 -7.61 -2.27 24.11
CA ALA A 75 -7.37 -2.02 22.70
C ALA A 75 -6.73 -3.26 22.04
N ASP A 76 -7.09 -3.50 20.78
CA ASP A 76 -6.46 -4.51 19.93
C ASP A 76 -5.35 -3.86 19.09
N MET A 77 -5.46 -2.54 18.84
CA MET A 77 -4.49 -1.79 18.06
C MET A 77 -4.32 -0.37 18.60
N LEU A 78 -3.08 0.09 18.63
CA LEU A 78 -2.67 1.46 18.90
C LEU A 78 -2.15 2.09 17.61
N VAL A 79 -2.81 3.15 17.15
CA VAL A 79 -2.37 3.95 16.00
C VAL A 79 -1.79 5.25 16.53
N VAL A 80 -0.56 5.54 16.15
CA VAL A 80 0.14 6.76 16.57
C VAL A 80 0.61 7.57 15.37
N HIS A 81 0.85 8.85 15.58
CA HIS A 81 1.48 9.70 14.59
C HIS A 81 3.00 9.47 14.58
N HIS A 82 3.68 9.71 15.69
CA HIS A 82 5.12 9.57 15.79
C HIS A 82 5.58 8.10 15.86
N PRO A 83 6.45 7.64 14.93
CA PRO A 83 6.97 6.28 14.98
C PRO A 83 7.80 6.03 16.24
N LEU A 84 7.54 4.91 16.92
CA LEU A 84 8.34 4.51 18.08
C LEU A 84 9.79 4.22 17.68
N LEU A 85 9.99 3.60 16.51
CA LEU A 85 11.29 3.18 16.00
C LEU A 85 11.57 3.89 14.67
N MET A 86 12.39 4.95 14.71
CA MET A 86 12.79 5.74 13.52
C MET A 86 14.06 5.18 12.84
N ARG A 87 14.79 4.32 13.52
CA ARG A 87 16.03 3.71 13.02
C ARG A 87 15.97 2.22 13.27
N GLY A 88 16.73 1.45 12.49
CA GLY A 88 16.84 0.01 12.69
C GLY A 88 17.15 -0.34 14.15
N ALA A 89 16.30 -1.19 14.75
CA ALA A 89 16.50 -1.65 16.12
C ALA A 89 17.30 -2.96 16.11
N THR A 90 18.38 -3.01 16.88
CA THR A 90 19.17 -4.24 17.08
C THR A 90 18.68 -5.07 18.28
N SER A 91 17.85 -4.48 19.14
CA SER A 91 17.24 -5.14 20.29
C SER A 91 15.90 -4.47 20.63
N VAL A 92 14.94 -5.28 21.05
CA VAL A 92 13.65 -4.86 21.64
C VAL A 92 13.51 -5.40 23.07
N ALA A 93 14.63 -5.65 23.75
CA ALA A 93 14.64 -6.10 25.14
C ALA A 93 13.99 -5.04 26.07
N ALA A 94 13.28 -5.51 27.10
CA ALA A 94 12.49 -4.65 27.98
C ALA A 94 13.30 -3.80 28.97
N ASP A 95 14.63 -3.90 28.94
CA ASP A 95 15.57 -3.09 29.72
C ASP A 95 15.75 -1.66 29.15
N THR A 96 15.34 -1.46 27.90
CA THR A 96 15.32 -0.13 27.27
C THR A 96 13.88 0.45 27.25
N PRO A 97 13.69 1.78 27.26
CA PRO A 97 12.34 2.38 27.22
C PRO A 97 11.52 1.92 26.02
N LYS A 98 12.08 1.96 24.81
CA LYS A 98 11.37 1.54 23.57
C LYS A 98 11.12 0.04 23.53
N GLY A 99 12.11 -0.77 23.94
CA GLY A 99 11.94 -2.22 24.05
C GLY A 99 10.87 -2.61 25.05
N ARG A 100 10.77 -1.91 26.20
CA ARG A 100 9.71 -2.13 27.19
C ARG A 100 8.33 -1.86 26.62
N ILE A 101 8.16 -0.78 25.85
CA ILE A 101 6.90 -0.47 25.15
C ILE A 101 6.53 -1.60 24.20
N VAL A 102 7.43 -2.01 23.31
CA VAL A 102 7.20 -3.11 22.35
C VAL A 102 6.85 -4.41 23.09
N HIS A 103 7.62 -4.74 24.13
CA HIS A 103 7.39 -5.94 24.92
C HIS A 103 6.03 -5.95 25.61
N ARG A 104 5.58 -4.81 26.14
CA ARG A 104 4.26 -4.65 26.77
C ARG A 104 3.14 -4.79 25.74
N LEU A 105 3.24 -4.13 24.60
CA LEU A 105 2.24 -4.22 23.52
C LEU A 105 2.08 -5.66 23.03
N ILE A 106 3.18 -6.36 22.74
CA ILE A 106 3.13 -7.76 22.30
C ILE A 106 2.49 -8.66 23.38
N ARG A 107 2.84 -8.49 24.66
CA ARG A 107 2.25 -9.28 25.73
C ARG A 107 0.75 -9.07 25.92
N HIS A 108 0.25 -7.90 25.58
CA HIS A 108 -1.18 -7.58 25.64
C HIS A 108 -1.89 -7.75 24.30
N ARG A 109 -1.19 -8.29 23.28
CA ARG A 109 -1.72 -8.50 21.92
C ARG A 109 -2.25 -7.22 21.30
N ILE A 110 -1.59 -6.09 21.53
CA ILE A 110 -1.91 -4.79 20.96
C ILE A 110 -0.95 -4.53 19.79
N ALA A 111 -1.47 -4.45 18.58
CA ALA A 111 -0.68 -4.03 17.43
C ALA A 111 -0.34 -2.53 17.52
N LEU A 112 0.85 -2.14 17.11
CA LEU A 112 1.28 -0.75 17.01
C LEU A 112 1.55 -0.38 15.57
N MET A 113 0.88 0.66 15.09
CA MET A 113 1.08 1.25 13.77
C MET A 113 1.29 2.74 13.87
N SER A 114 2.17 3.29 13.02
CA SER A 114 2.36 4.74 12.88
C SER A 114 1.99 5.22 11.48
N ALA A 115 1.41 6.43 11.41
CA ALA A 115 1.21 7.21 10.20
C ALA A 115 1.76 8.61 10.48
N HIS A 116 2.91 8.94 9.88
CA HIS A 116 3.72 10.10 10.23
C HIS A 116 3.79 11.08 9.07
N THR A 117 4.94 11.29 8.45
CA THR A 117 5.08 12.26 7.36
C THR A 117 4.18 11.93 6.15
N ASN A 118 3.86 10.67 5.92
CA ASN A 118 2.85 10.29 4.93
C ASN A 118 1.44 10.80 5.26
N ALA A 119 1.07 10.85 6.56
CA ALA A 119 -0.20 11.45 6.99
C ALA A 119 -0.17 12.99 6.95
N ASP A 120 1.01 13.60 7.13
CA ASP A 120 1.18 15.05 7.00
C ASP A 120 1.06 15.49 5.53
N ALA A 121 1.61 14.70 4.60
CA ALA A 121 1.64 15.02 3.18
C ALA A 121 0.36 14.63 2.41
N ALA A 122 -0.46 13.72 2.98
CA ALA A 122 -1.65 13.23 2.31
C ALA A 122 -2.74 14.30 2.18
N VAL A 123 -3.45 14.28 1.06
CA VAL A 123 -4.65 15.10 0.86
C VAL A 123 -5.71 14.71 1.90
N GLY A 124 -6.26 15.69 2.61
CA GLY A 124 -7.17 15.47 3.73
C GLY A 124 -6.49 14.93 4.99
N GLY A 125 -5.17 14.90 5.03
CA GLY A 125 -4.36 14.44 6.15
C GLY A 125 -4.28 15.44 7.29
N VAL A 126 -3.24 15.29 8.13
CA VAL A 126 -3.09 16.04 9.40
C VAL A 126 -3.05 17.55 9.15
N ASN A 127 -2.26 18.01 8.18
CA ASN A 127 -2.08 19.43 7.90
C ASN A 127 -3.35 20.08 7.33
N ASP A 128 -4.09 19.39 6.48
CA ASP A 128 -5.36 19.88 5.95
C ASP A 128 -6.45 19.98 7.04
N VAL A 129 -6.47 19.00 7.96
CA VAL A 129 -7.38 19.03 9.12
C VAL A 129 -7.03 20.19 10.03
N LEU A 130 -5.75 20.40 10.31
CA LEU A 130 -5.26 21.51 11.15
C LEU A 130 -5.61 22.86 10.53
N ALA A 131 -5.35 23.05 9.24
CA ALA A 131 -5.72 24.29 8.52
C ALA A 131 -7.21 24.58 8.64
N ARG A 132 -8.05 23.57 8.42
CA ARG A 132 -9.52 23.67 8.55
C ARG A 132 -9.95 24.07 9.97
N LEU A 133 -9.34 23.47 11.01
CA LEU A 133 -9.63 23.80 12.40
C LEU A 133 -9.21 25.21 12.76
N LEU A 134 -8.14 25.74 12.16
CA LEU A 134 -7.70 27.12 12.32
C LEU A 134 -8.52 28.11 11.48
N GLY A 135 -9.42 27.64 10.60
CA GLY A 135 -10.23 28.49 9.74
C GLY A 135 -9.45 29.15 8.60
N VAL A 136 -8.29 28.60 8.22
CA VAL A 136 -7.51 29.07 7.07
C VAL A 136 -7.84 28.29 5.80
N THR A 137 -7.75 28.94 4.65
CA THR A 137 -7.90 28.32 3.34
C THR A 137 -6.56 27.82 2.85
N VAL A 138 -6.48 26.55 2.48
CA VAL A 138 -5.30 25.97 1.84
C VAL A 138 -5.35 26.29 0.35
N GLU A 139 -4.31 26.95 -0.18
CA GLU A 139 -4.18 27.26 -1.61
C GLU A 139 -3.38 26.16 -2.33
N CYS A 140 -2.20 25.81 -1.79
CA CYS A 140 -1.32 24.78 -2.34
C CYS A 140 -0.31 24.34 -1.28
N PRO A 141 0.33 23.16 -1.45
CA PRO A 141 1.49 22.80 -0.66
C PRO A 141 2.65 23.78 -0.85
N LEU A 142 3.40 24.06 0.21
CA LEU A 142 4.59 24.92 0.14
C LEU A 142 5.67 24.27 -0.75
N GLU A 143 5.81 22.96 -0.65
CA GLU A 143 6.72 22.16 -1.45
C GLU A 143 5.91 20.99 -2.05
N PRO A 144 5.49 21.09 -3.33
CA PRO A 144 4.75 20.02 -3.98
C PRO A 144 5.64 18.77 -4.10
N ALA A 145 5.17 17.64 -3.59
CA ALA A 145 5.86 16.37 -3.82
C ALA A 145 5.83 16.00 -5.31
N ALA A 146 6.97 15.50 -5.80
CA ALA A 146 7.02 14.95 -7.15
C ALA A 146 6.01 13.80 -7.27
N GLN A 147 5.12 13.89 -8.26
CA GLN A 147 4.19 12.80 -8.53
C GLN A 147 4.96 11.66 -9.20
N PRO A 148 5.02 10.46 -8.59
CA PRO A 148 5.59 9.31 -9.28
C PRO A 148 4.76 8.99 -10.52
N VAL A 149 5.44 8.68 -11.61
CA VAL A 149 4.81 8.23 -12.86
C VAL A 149 5.32 6.83 -13.20
N ASP A 150 4.44 5.99 -13.71
CA ASP A 150 4.81 4.68 -14.22
C ASP A 150 5.30 4.81 -15.64
N LEU A 151 6.48 4.24 -15.94
CA LEU A 151 6.98 4.12 -17.30
C LEU A 151 6.55 2.76 -17.87
N TRP A 152 5.66 2.78 -18.85
CA TRP A 152 5.20 1.59 -19.56
C TRP A 152 6.00 1.40 -20.84
N GLY A 153 6.73 0.29 -20.91
CA GLY A 153 7.38 -0.18 -22.15
C GLY A 153 6.55 -1.31 -22.74
N VAL A 154 6.13 -1.18 -24.00
CA VAL A 154 5.35 -2.20 -24.69
C VAL A 154 6.04 -2.51 -26.01
N GLN A 155 6.28 -3.79 -26.26
CA GLN A 155 6.80 -4.30 -27.52
C GLN A 155 5.62 -4.72 -28.41
N VAL A 156 5.64 -4.25 -29.65
CA VAL A 156 4.53 -4.47 -30.58
C VAL A 156 5.07 -4.42 -32.02
N PRO A 157 4.52 -5.21 -32.95
CA PRO A 157 4.88 -5.08 -34.36
C PRO A 157 4.71 -3.64 -34.87
N VAL A 158 5.64 -3.18 -35.69
CA VAL A 158 5.71 -1.78 -36.15
C VAL A 158 4.39 -1.30 -36.76
N ASP A 159 3.71 -2.16 -37.51
CA ASP A 159 2.41 -1.85 -38.14
C ASP A 159 1.24 -1.70 -37.16
N ALA A 160 1.38 -2.20 -35.92
CA ALA A 160 0.38 -2.09 -34.86
C ALA A 160 0.70 -0.96 -33.85
N ALA A 161 1.88 -0.32 -33.94
CA ALA A 161 2.33 0.67 -32.94
C ALA A 161 1.38 1.87 -32.81
N GLU A 162 0.89 2.41 -33.94
CA GLU A 162 -0.03 3.55 -33.92
C GLU A 162 -1.37 3.20 -33.24
N ALA A 163 -1.93 2.03 -33.54
CA ALA A 163 -3.20 1.60 -32.97
C ALA A 163 -3.07 1.38 -31.46
N LEU A 164 -1.97 0.76 -31.00
CA LEU A 164 -1.66 0.58 -29.59
C LEU A 164 -1.48 1.91 -28.87
N ARG A 165 -0.68 2.83 -29.43
CA ARG A 165 -0.46 4.16 -28.85
C ARG A 165 -1.77 4.91 -28.66
N ASN A 166 -2.64 4.92 -29.66
CA ASN A 166 -3.95 5.56 -29.57
C ASN A 166 -4.84 4.92 -28.51
N ALA A 167 -4.79 3.59 -28.36
CA ALA A 167 -5.53 2.90 -27.30
C ALA A 167 -5.02 3.27 -25.90
N LEU A 168 -3.70 3.35 -25.71
CA LEU A 168 -3.08 3.78 -24.45
C LEU A 168 -3.45 5.22 -24.10
N PHE A 169 -3.43 6.14 -25.06
CA PHE A 169 -3.87 7.52 -24.84
C PHE A 169 -5.35 7.59 -24.50
N GLY A 170 -6.19 6.80 -25.16
CA GLY A 170 -7.61 6.69 -24.82
C GLY A 170 -7.88 6.13 -23.42
N ALA A 171 -6.95 5.36 -22.86
CA ALA A 171 -6.99 4.87 -21.49
C ALA A 171 -6.37 5.84 -20.46
N GLY A 172 -5.88 7.01 -20.89
CA GLY A 172 -5.33 8.05 -20.01
C GLY A 172 -3.82 8.05 -19.87
N ALA A 173 -3.08 7.24 -20.64
CA ALA A 173 -1.62 7.29 -20.64
C ALA A 173 -1.09 8.56 -21.29
N GLY A 174 0.16 8.93 -20.99
CA GLY A 174 0.86 10.04 -21.63
C GLY A 174 0.36 11.43 -21.24
N GLN A 175 -0.26 11.57 -20.06
CA GLN A 175 -0.70 12.86 -19.52
C GLN A 175 0.29 13.34 -18.47
N PHE A 176 0.79 14.55 -18.63
CA PHE A 176 1.65 15.29 -17.71
C PHE A 176 1.13 16.71 -17.57
N ASP A 177 1.58 17.40 -16.52
CA ASP A 177 1.19 18.77 -16.28
C ASP A 177 1.58 19.66 -17.48
N GLY A 178 0.57 20.18 -18.20
CA GLY A 178 0.75 20.98 -19.42
C GLY A 178 1.02 20.23 -20.71
N TYR A 179 1.04 18.88 -20.71
CA TYR A 179 1.23 18.03 -21.88
C TYR A 179 0.29 16.85 -21.90
N ASP A 180 -0.16 16.46 -23.07
CA ASP A 180 -0.92 15.24 -23.31
C ASP A 180 -0.29 14.43 -24.46
N LEU A 181 -0.75 13.19 -24.63
CA LEU A 181 -0.34 12.28 -25.70
C LEU A 181 1.20 12.07 -25.77
N CYS A 182 1.87 12.11 -24.61
CA CYS A 182 3.32 11.93 -24.53
C CYS A 182 3.68 10.45 -24.70
N SER A 183 4.53 10.17 -25.68
CA SER A 183 5.11 8.85 -25.89
C SER A 183 6.50 8.97 -26.51
N PHE A 184 7.29 7.92 -26.34
CA PHE A 184 8.54 7.73 -27.06
C PHE A 184 8.50 6.38 -27.76
N GLU A 185 8.89 6.35 -29.02
CA GLU A 185 8.86 5.16 -29.88
C GLU A 185 10.22 4.97 -30.51
N THR A 186 10.69 3.75 -30.60
CA THR A 186 11.90 3.38 -31.28
C THR A 186 11.72 2.02 -31.94
N VAL A 187 12.23 1.87 -33.14
CA VAL A 187 12.21 0.57 -33.83
C VAL A 187 13.43 -0.24 -33.40
N GLY A 188 13.20 -1.47 -33.02
CA GLY A 188 14.21 -2.41 -32.61
C GLY A 188 14.01 -3.79 -33.20
N ARG A 189 14.79 -4.75 -32.71
CA ARG A 189 14.66 -6.15 -33.11
C ARG A 189 14.43 -7.01 -31.88
N GLY A 190 13.20 -7.50 -31.74
CA GLY A 190 12.79 -8.45 -30.72
C GLY A 190 13.14 -9.90 -31.14
N GLN A 191 13.41 -10.77 -30.16
CA GLN A 191 13.58 -12.19 -30.36
C GLN A 191 12.87 -12.97 -29.28
N PHE A 192 12.10 -13.98 -29.66
CA PHE A 192 11.45 -14.88 -28.72
C PHE A 192 11.38 -16.30 -29.30
N ARG A 193 11.05 -17.26 -28.44
CA ARG A 193 10.78 -18.65 -28.82
C ARG A 193 9.54 -19.13 -28.09
N PRO A 194 8.41 -19.33 -28.78
CA PRO A 194 7.23 -19.93 -28.19
C PRO A 194 7.53 -21.35 -27.73
N LEU A 195 7.13 -21.70 -26.49
CA LEU A 195 7.28 -23.05 -25.94
C LEU A 195 5.97 -23.84 -26.05
N ASN A 196 6.03 -25.16 -25.79
CA ASN A 196 4.84 -26.00 -25.77
C ASN A 196 3.79 -25.47 -24.78
N GLY A 197 2.54 -25.34 -25.22
CA GLY A 197 1.43 -24.79 -24.44
C GLY A 197 1.23 -23.28 -24.59
N SER A 198 2.10 -22.55 -25.32
CA SER A 198 1.84 -21.18 -25.70
C SER A 198 0.92 -21.09 -26.92
N HIS A 199 0.23 -19.94 -27.06
CA HIS A 199 -0.60 -19.60 -28.22
C HIS A 199 -0.08 -18.30 -28.84
N PRO A 200 1.07 -18.34 -29.56
CA PRO A 200 1.68 -17.13 -30.09
C PRO A 200 0.84 -16.54 -31.21
N ALA A 201 0.71 -15.20 -31.25
CA ALA A 201 0.13 -14.48 -32.38
C ALA A 201 1.07 -14.47 -33.58
N LEU A 202 2.39 -14.52 -33.33
CA LEU A 202 3.45 -14.61 -34.33
C LEU A 202 4.38 -15.77 -33.95
N GLY A 203 4.92 -16.46 -34.99
CA GLY A 203 5.94 -17.47 -34.84
C GLY A 203 5.40 -18.89 -34.59
N THR A 204 6.34 -19.83 -34.62
CA THR A 204 6.09 -21.28 -34.52
C THR A 204 6.65 -21.84 -33.23
N THR A 205 5.90 -22.73 -32.57
CA THR A 205 6.33 -23.38 -31.34
C THR A 205 7.68 -24.05 -31.46
N ASN A 206 8.58 -23.82 -30.48
CA ASN A 206 9.95 -24.30 -30.40
C ASN A 206 10.94 -23.75 -31.49
N GLN A 207 10.54 -22.77 -32.31
CA GLN A 207 11.42 -22.05 -33.21
C GLN A 207 11.75 -20.67 -32.66
N ILE A 208 12.96 -20.20 -32.95
CA ILE A 208 13.34 -18.81 -32.62
C ILE A 208 12.77 -17.91 -33.72
N GLU A 209 11.98 -16.95 -33.28
CA GLU A 209 11.44 -15.89 -34.14
C GLU A 209 12.19 -14.59 -33.88
N THR A 210 12.37 -13.82 -34.92
CA THR A 210 12.94 -12.46 -34.85
C THR A 210 11.99 -11.53 -35.58
N VAL A 211 11.57 -10.50 -34.87
CA VAL A 211 10.58 -9.52 -35.35
C VAL A 211 11.13 -8.10 -35.21
N GLU A 212 10.68 -7.22 -36.05
CA GLU A 212 10.93 -5.79 -35.95
C GLU A 212 9.78 -5.18 -35.11
N GLU A 213 10.15 -4.54 -34.01
CA GLU A 213 9.20 -4.00 -32.98
C GLU A 213 9.56 -2.57 -32.62
#